data_447cbd570d781dd456e51c794da9efa0
#
_entry.id   447cbd570d781dd456e51c794da9efa0
#
_cell.length_a   1.000
_cell.length_b   1.000
_cell.length_c   1.000
_cell.angle_alpha   90.00
_cell.angle_beta   90.00
_cell.angle_gamma   90.00
#
_symmetry.space_group_name_H-M   'P 1'
#
loop_
_entity.id
_entity.type
_entity.pdbx_description
1 polymer ?
#
loop_
_entity_poly.entity_id
_entity_poly.type
_entity_poly.pdbx_seq_one_letter_code
_entity_poly.pdbx_strand_id
1 'polypeptide(L)'
;MLKCLLAPAAFLYKAGVTFRHRLFDWGILKSEKFDIPIICIGSITVGGTGKTPMAEMVIAYMSQMHNVALLSRGYGRRTKGYLEVRADSHYRDAGDEPLQIKLKFPDTVVAVCEKRSEGIRRICAEHPEVDLIVMDDGFQHRYVEPKINIVMIDATRPVQHDRMLPVGTLRDLPEELHRAHYFVVTKCPERMAPIDRRILRKVLIQVAYQRVYFTRFESFMPQPLYAEEASGEPLAQGRPVIALSGIGNPKPFVQTLRERYEVVAEMTLDDHHVYKVRDMNALAALLEKHPGAVIVTTEKDAVKMTNRAKIPARVRSNLYYLPINISFIEDSATDFLQKLEEDVRGN
;
A
#
# COMPACT_ATOMS: atom_id res chain seq x y z
N MET A 1 5.52 -15.10 27.58
CA MET A 1 5.72 -14.08 28.62
C MET A 1 5.49 -12.65 28.10
N LEU A 2 6.15 -12.18 27.04
CA LEU A 2 6.01 -10.80 26.55
C LEU A 2 4.57 -10.38 26.23
N LYS A 3 3.77 -11.26 25.60
CA LYS A 3 2.34 -10.99 25.28
C LYS A 3 1.47 -10.77 26.53
N CYS A 4 1.77 -11.41 27.64
CA CYS A 4 1.03 -11.20 28.89
C CYS A 4 1.36 -9.82 29.52
N LEU A 5 2.61 -9.37 29.41
CA LEU A 5 3.02 -8.03 29.88
C LEU A 5 2.38 -6.91 29.07
N LEU A 6 2.11 -7.13 27.78
CA LEU A 6 1.49 -6.15 26.88
C LEU A 6 -0.05 -6.17 26.92
N ALA A 7 -0.66 -7.17 27.58
CA ALA A 7 -2.13 -7.30 27.63
C ALA A 7 -2.86 -6.08 28.23
N PRO A 8 -2.39 -5.44 29.32
CA PRO A 8 -3.03 -4.23 29.84
C PRO A 8 -2.98 -3.05 28.84
N ALA A 9 -1.86 -2.90 28.12
CA ALA A 9 -1.74 -1.86 27.11
C ALA A 9 -2.69 -2.10 25.92
N ALA A 10 -2.86 -3.36 25.49
CA ALA A 10 -3.83 -3.71 24.45
C ALA A 10 -5.28 -3.47 24.89
N PHE A 11 -5.58 -3.72 26.16
CA PHE A 11 -6.91 -3.41 26.73
C PHE A 11 -7.18 -1.91 26.72
N LEU A 12 -6.25 -1.09 27.18
CA LEU A 12 -6.38 0.38 27.17
C LEU A 12 -6.50 0.91 25.73
N TYR A 13 -5.71 0.37 24.80
CA TYR A 13 -5.80 0.71 23.39
C TYR A 13 -7.20 0.38 22.84
N LYS A 14 -7.70 -0.84 23.09
CA LYS A 14 -9.05 -1.26 22.71
C LYS A 14 -10.11 -0.32 23.29
N ALA A 15 -10.02 0.00 24.56
CA ALA A 15 -10.97 0.89 25.25
C ALA A 15 -10.99 2.28 24.61
N GLY A 16 -9.79 2.84 24.30
CA GLY A 16 -9.66 4.15 23.63
C GLY A 16 -10.27 4.15 22.23
N VAL A 17 -9.99 3.09 21.42
CA VAL A 17 -10.58 2.93 20.09
C VAL A 17 -12.08 2.79 20.17
N THR A 18 -12.60 1.94 21.06
CA THR A 18 -14.05 1.75 21.29
C THR A 18 -14.71 3.06 21.69
N PHE A 19 -14.14 3.79 22.65
CA PHE A 19 -14.69 5.08 23.09
C PHE A 19 -14.73 6.09 21.94
N ARG A 20 -13.68 6.18 21.14
CA ARG A 20 -13.65 7.06 19.97
C ARG A 20 -14.74 6.70 18.96
N HIS A 21 -14.98 5.41 18.66
CA HIS A 21 -16.06 5.00 17.78
C HIS A 21 -17.42 5.38 18.33
N ARG A 22 -17.68 5.18 19.62
CA ARG A 22 -18.93 5.60 20.26
C ARG A 22 -19.19 7.10 20.19
N LEU A 23 -18.13 7.93 20.28
CA LEU A 23 -18.28 9.38 20.10
C LEU A 23 -18.79 9.75 18.69
N PHE A 24 -18.38 9.00 17.66
CA PHE A 24 -18.93 9.15 16.31
C PHE A 24 -20.38 8.64 16.23
N ASP A 25 -20.66 7.48 16.83
CA ASP A 25 -22.00 6.87 16.81
C ASP A 25 -23.03 7.71 17.55
N TRP A 26 -22.63 8.41 18.60
CA TRP A 26 -23.45 9.38 19.34
C TRP A 26 -23.52 10.76 18.68
N GLY A 27 -22.82 10.97 17.55
CA GLY A 27 -22.79 12.25 16.84
C GLY A 27 -22.02 13.38 17.54
N ILE A 28 -21.28 13.05 18.61
CA ILE A 28 -20.37 14.01 19.30
C ILE A 28 -19.20 14.37 18.39
N LEU A 29 -18.57 13.36 17.80
CA LEU A 29 -17.63 13.56 16.68
C LEU A 29 -18.43 13.43 15.38
N LYS A 30 -18.22 14.38 14.47
CA LYS A 30 -18.96 14.44 13.20
C LYS A 30 -18.14 13.90 12.05
N SER A 31 -18.77 13.08 11.21
CA SER A 31 -18.27 12.73 9.88
C SER A 31 -18.78 13.77 8.88
N GLU A 32 -17.92 14.20 7.99
CA GLU A 32 -18.26 15.15 6.93
C GLU A 32 -18.48 14.39 5.62
N LYS A 33 -19.59 14.67 4.96
CA LYS A 33 -19.93 14.17 3.64
C LYS A 33 -19.58 15.22 2.60
N PHE A 34 -19.03 14.80 1.48
CA PHE A 34 -18.66 15.66 0.36
C PHE A 34 -19.49 15.32 -0.86
N ASP A 35 -19.73 16.29 -1.73
CA ASP A 35 -20.45 16.08 -2.99
C ASP A 35 -19.63 15.24 -3.98
N ILE A 36 -18.31 15.38 -3.94
CA ILE A 36 -17.41 14.55 -4.73
C ILE A 36 -17.38 13.11 -4.17
N PRO A 37 -17.52 12.06 -5.02
CA PRO A 37 -17.40 10.69 -4.59
C PRO A 37 -15.99 10.37 -4.07
N ILE A 38 -15.92 9.60 -2.97
CA ILE A 38 -14.67 9.23 -2.32
C ILE A 38 -14.62 7.71 -2.20
N ILE A 39 -13.59 7.10 -2.75
CA ILE A 39 -13.24 5.70 -2.51
C ILE A 39 -12.17 5.67 -1.42
N CYS A 40 -12.47 5.08 -0.29
CA CYS A 40 -11.52 4.89 0.81
C CYS A 40 -10.93 3.48 0.75
N ILE A 41 -9.62 3.38 0.62
CA ILE A 41 -8.87 2.12 0.72
C ILE A 41 -8.20 2.08 2.08
N GLY A 42 -8.39 0.99 2.82
CA GLY A 42 -7.79 0.87 4.15
C GLY A 42 -7.71 -0.56 4.65
N SER A 43 -7.33 -0.74 5.90
CA SER A 43 -7.32 -2.02 6.58
C SER A 43 -7.53 -1.83 8.07
N ILE A 44 -7.98 -2.85 8.79
CA ILE A 44 -8.08 -2.82 10.26
C ILE A 44 -6.82 -3.35 10.94
N THR A 45 -5.82 -3.81 10.18
CA THR A 45 -4.55 -4.30 10.70
C THR A 45 -3.39 -3.39 10.27
N VAL A 46 -2.31 -3.40 11.05
CA VAL A 46 -1.03 -2.81 10.63
C VAL A 46 -0.23 -3.77 9.78
N GLY A 47 0.70 -3.23 8.97
CA GLY A 47 1.58 -3.98 8.07
C GLY A 47 1.11 -3.98 6.61
N GLY A 48 1.89 -4.61 5.75
CA GLY A 48 1.68 -4.64 4.30
C GLY A 48 0.49 -5.50 3.89
N THR A 49 -0.71 -4.94 3.91
CA THR A 49 -1.95 -5.59 3.45
C THR A 49 -2.25 -5.38 1.97
N GLY A 50 -1.40 -4.63 1.24
CA GLY A 50 -1.57 -4.37 -0.19
C GLY A 50 -2.41 -3.14 -0.52
N LYS A 51 -2.52 -2.17 0.37
CA LYS A 51 -3.26 -0.91 0.13
C LYS A 51 -2.72 -0.15 -1.08
N THR A 52 -1.41 0.08 -1.13
CA THR A 52 -0.78 0.84 -2.22
C THR A 52 -0.99 0.18 -3.59
N PRO A 53 -0.73 -1.12 -3.80
CA PRO A 53 -1.06 -1.78 -5.07
C PRO A 53 -2.56 -1.74 -5.42
N MET A 54 -3.46 -1.76 -4.42
CA MET A 54 -4.90 -1.60 -4.66
C MET A 54 -5.23 -0.17 -5.08
N ALA A 55 -4.63 0.84 -4.45
CA ALA A 55 -4.81 2.24 -4.83
C ALA A 55 -4.32 2.47 -6.27
N GLU A 56 -3.18 1.91 -6.64
CA GLU A 56 -2.65 1.96 -8.01
C GLU A 56 -3.60 1.33 -9.02
N MET A 57 -4.16 0.14 -8.72
CA MET A 57 -5.13 -0.53 -9.59
C MET A 57 -6.41 0.30 -9.76
N VAL A 58 -6.95 0.84 -8.67
CA VAL A 58 -8.16 1.69 -8.70
C VAL A 58 -7.90 2.97 -9.49
N ILE A 59 -6.77 3.64 -9.27
CA ILE A 59 -6.38 4.84 -10.02
C ILE A 59 -6.25 4.51 -11.50
N ALA A 60 -5.50 3.46 -11.86
CA ALA A 60 -5.28 3.07 -13.25
C ALA A 60 -6.57 2.81 -14.02
N TYR A 61 -7.57 2.21 -13.38
CA TYR A 61 -8.86 1.95 -13.99
C TYR A 61 -9.74 3.20 -14.02
N MET A 62 -9.91 3.88 -12.89
CA MET A 62 -10.81 5.03 -12.77
C MET A 62 -10.33 6.24 -13.58
N SER A 63 -9.02 6.43 -13.75
CA SER A 63 -8.47 7.52 -14.58
C SER A 63 -8.79 7.41 -16.07
N GLN A 64 -9.36 6.30 -16.52
CA GLN A 64 -9.87 6.17 -17.89
C GLN A 64 -11.22 6.91 -18.09
N MET A 65 -11.92 7.21 -16.99
CA MET A 65 -13.30 7.74 -17.01
C MET A 65 -13.47 8.96 -16.09
N HIS A 66 -12.54 9.19 -15.19
CA HIS A 66 -12.59 10.22 -14.15
C HIS A 66 -11.27 10.98 -14.05
N ASN A 67 -11.36 12.23 -13.62
CA ASN A 67 -10.20 13.01 -13.17
C ASN A 67 -9.93 12.66 -11.70
N VAL A 68 -9.05 11.69 -11.48
CA VAL A 68 -8.81 11.11 -10.16
C VAL A 68 -7.79 11.92 -9.37
N ALA A 69 -8.07 12.19 -8.09
CA ALA A 69 -7.06 12.59 -7.12
C ALA A 69 -6.82 11.50 -6.06
N LEU A 70 -5.56 11.36 -5.63
CA LEU A 70 -5.21 10.57 -4.46
C LEU A 70 -4.99 11.47 -3.24
N LEU A 71 -5.60 11.13 -2.11
CA LEU A 71 -5.34 11.77 -0.82
C LEU A 71 -4.83 10.76 0.20
N SER A 72 -3.58 10.90 0.63
CA SER A 72 -2.95 10.06 1.65
C SER A 72 -2.60 10.85 2.91
N ARG A 73 -2.17 10.16 3.96
CA ARG A 73 -1.62 10.80 5.18
C ARG A 73 -0.21 11.33 4.98
N GLY A 74 0.55 10.67 4.10
CA GLY A 74 1.98 10.88 4.04
C GLY A 74 2.67 10.36 5.29
N TYR A 75 2.51 9.05 5.59
CA TYR A 75 3.14 8.46 6.77
C TYR A 75 4.66 8.64 6.74
N GLY A 76 5.24 9.00 7.89
CA GLY A 76 6.70 9.17 8.04
C GLY A 76 7.28 10.45 7.39
N ARG A 77 6.46 11.32 6.78
CA ARG A 77 6.91 12.59 6.21
C ARG A 77 7.32 13.60 7.28
N ARG A 78 8.20 14.56 6.93
CA ARG A 78 8.63 15.63 7.82
C ARG A 78 7.70 16.85 7.83
N THR A 79 7.01 17.05 6.71
CA THR A 79 6.06 18.17 6.53
C THR A 79 4.75 17.91 7.28
N LYS A 80 3.99 18.96 7.54
CA LYS A 80 2.65 18.90 8.16
C LYS A 80 1.64 19.69 7.32
N GLY A 81 0.35 19.37 7.50
CA GLY A 81 -0.74 20.00 6.78
C GLY A 81 -0.85 19.49 5.34
N TYR A 82 -1.51 20.25 4.50
CA TYR A 82 -1.69 19.92 3.09
C TYR A 82 -0.41 20.15 2.30
N LEU A 83 -0.06 19.18 1.45
CA LEU A 83 1.01 19.29 0.48
C LEU A 83 0.61 18.52 -0.78
N GLU A 84 0.62 19.17 -1.92
CA GLU A 84 0.53 18.50 -3.22
C GLU A 84 1.89 17.86 -3.57
N VAL A 85 1.85 16.59 -3.94
CA VAL A 85 3.03 15.79 -4.26
C VAL A 85 3.37 15.93 -5.73
N ARG A 86 4.58 16.33 -6.03
CA ARG A 86 5.12 16.49 -7.39
C ARG A 86 6.14 15.39 -7.68
N ALA A 87 6.41 15.14 -8.94
CA ALA A 87 7.40 14.13 -9.34
C ALA A 87 8.83 14.44 -8.83
N ASP A 88 9.15 15.72 -8.61
CA ASP A 88 10.40 16.19 -8.04
C ASP A 88 10.39 16.31 -6.50
N SER A 89 9.26 16.00 -5.85
CA SER A 89 9.14 16.03 -4.39
C SER A 89 10.10 15.05 -3.74
N HIS A 90 10.65 15.44 -2.61
CA HIS A 90 11.49 14.53 -1.84
C HIS A 90 10.61 13.60 -0.99
N TYR A 91 10.88 12.28 -1.00
CA TYR A 91 10.07 11.29 -0.28
C TYR A 91 9.91 11.56 1.22
N ARG A 92 10.88 12.25 1.86
CA ARG A 92 10.77 12.68 3.26
C ARG A 92 9.77 13.80 3.49
N ASP A 93 9.38 14.52 2.46
CA ASP A 93 8.45 15.63 2.57
C ASP A 93 7.04 15.23 2.13
N ALA A 94 6.95 14.29 1.20
CA ALA A 94 5.70 13.76 0.64
C ALA A 94 5.25 12.44 1.29
N GLY A 95 6.20 11.60 1.74
CA GLY A 95 6.01 10.19 2.04
C GLY A 95 6.42 9.32 0.86
N ASP A 96 6.90 8.10 1.12
CA ASP A 96 7.35 7.15 0.08
C ASP A 96 6.18 6.64 -0.77
N GLU A 97 5.06 6.22 -0.17
CA GLU A 97 3.90 5.69 -0.89
C GLU A 97 3.19 6.74 -1.79
N PRO A 98 2.88 7.97 -1.33
CA PRO A 98 2.33 8.99 -2.20
C PRO A 98 3.26 9.39 -3.35
N LEU A 99 4.56 9.45 -3.11
CA LEU A 99 5.52 9.75 -4.17
C LEU A 99 5.60 8.59 -5.19
N GLN A 100 5.54 7.34 -4.76
CA GLN A 100 5.45 6.17 -5.64
C GLN A 100 4.27 6.31 -6.61
N ILE A 101 3.09 6.63 -6.08
CA ILE A 101 1.89 6.82 -6.91
C ILE A 101 2.07 8.00 -7.87
N LYS A 102 2.62 9.13 -7.42
CA LYS A 102 2.86 10.29 -8.31
C LYS A 102 3.82 9.98 -9.45
N LEU A 103 4.86 9.21 -9.19
CA LEU A 103 5.83 8.80 -10.23
C LEU A 103 5.21 7.82 -11.23
N LYS A 104 4.31 6.96 -10.79
CA LYS A 104 3.62 5.96 -11.62
C LYS A 104 2.45 6.54 -12.41
N PHE A 105 1.78 7.54 -11.84
CA PHE A 105 0.63 8.24 -12.43
C PHE A 105 0.88 9.76 -12.45
N PRO A 106 1.71 10.26 -13.37
CA PRO A 106 2.15 11.65 -13.36
C PRO A 106 1.02 12.67 -13.57
N ASP A 107 -0.07 12.27 -14.24
CA ASP A 107 -1.23 13.13 -14.49
C ASP A 107 -2.24 13.17 -13.33
N THR A 108 -2.16 12.21 -12.40
CA THR A 108 -3.03 12.16 -11.22
C THR A 108 -2.61 13.22 -10.20
N VAL A 109 -3.57 13.98 -9.68
CA VAL A 109 -3.36 14.86 -8.53
C VAL A 109 -3.10 14.00 -7.29
N VAL A 110 -1.92 14.13 -6.68
CA VAL A 110 -1.57 13.41 -5.46
C VAL A 110 -1.32 14.41 -4.36
N ALA A 111 -2.05 14.28 -3.25
CA ALA A 111 -1.91 15.17 -2.11
C ALA A 111 -1.78 14.38 -0.79
N VAL A 112 -1.13 14.99 0.18
CA VAL A 112 -1.01 14.46 1.54
C VAL A 112 -1.52 15.48 2.55
N CYS A 113 -2.30 15.00 3.52
CA CYS A 113 -2.84 15.83 4.60
C CYS A 113 -3.26 14.93 5.77
N GLU A 114 -2.89 15.26 7.01
CA GLU A 114 -3.32 14.49 8.18
C GLU A 114 -4.83 14.65 8.44
N LYS A 115 -5.36 15.86 8.22
CA LYS A 115 -6.79 16.16 8.27
C LYS A 115 -7.40 15.96 6.89
N ARG A 116 -7.92 14.75 6.62
CA ARG A 116 -8.43 14.39 5.29
C ARG A 116 -9.52 15.34 4.79
N SER A 117 -10.43 15.80 5.66
CA SER A 117 -11.47 16.75 5.28
C SER A 117 -10.91 18.09 4.78
N GLU A 118 -9.81 18.59 5.38
CA GLU A 118 -9.09 19.76 4.88
C GLU A 118 -8.42 19.48 3.53
N GLY A 119 -7.79 18.29 3.42
CA GLY A 119 -7.16 17.86 2.16
C GLY A 119 -8.16 17.79 1.00
N ILE A 120 -9.36 17.24 1.24
CA ILE A 120 -10.42 17.16 0.23
C ILE A 120 -10.86 18.56 -0.21
N ARG A 121 -11.13 19.47 0.74
CA ARG A 121 -11.51 20.85 0.40
C ARG A 121 -10.45 21.56 -0.42
N ARG A 122 -9.16 21.35 -0.10
CA ARG A 122 -8.04 21.93 -0.85
C ARG A 122 -7.97 21.36 -2.26
N ILE A 123 -8.09 20.03 -2.42
CA ILE A 123 -8.12 19.41 -3.75
C ILE A 123 -9.26 19.98 -4.58
N CYS A 124 -10.50 20.01 -4.05
CA CYS A 124 -11.64 20.54 -4.80
C CYS A 124 -11.53 22.04 -5.15
N ALA A 125 -10.83 22.82 -4.33
CA ALA A 125 -10.64 24.24 -4.58
C ALA A 125 -9.51 24.53 -5.59
N GLU A 126 -8.41 23.77 -5.53
CA GLU A 126 -7.23 23.96 -6.37
C GLU A 126 -7.33 23.21 -7.70
N HIS A 127 -8.12 22.11 -7.74
CA HIS A 127 -8.33 21.24 -8.89
C HIS A 127 -9.82 20.99 -9.13
N PRO A 128 -10.56 22.00 -9.63
CA PRO A 128 -12.01 21.88 -9.87
C PRO A 128 -12.38 20.84 -10.95
N GLU A 129 -11.41 20.40 -11.75
CA GLU A 129 -11.57 19.32 -12.73
C GLU A 129 -11.63 17.93 -12.08
N VAL A 130 -11.16 17.77 -10.84
CA VAL A 130 -11.18 16.46 -10.12
C VAL A 130 -12.62 16.11 -9.76
N ASP A 131 -13.06 14.92 -10.16
CA ASP A 131 -14.41 14.42 -9.96
C ASP A 131 -14.48 13.12 -9.15
N LEU A 132 -13.31 12.54 -8.77
CA LEU A 132 -13.18 11.35 -7.92
C LEU A 132 -11.95 11.45 -7.01
N ILE A 133 -12.13 11.16 -5.72
CA ILE A 133 -11.00 11.08 -4.78
C ILE A 133 -10.80 9.65 -4.31
N VAL A 134 -9.58 9.14 -4.44
CA VAL A 134 -9.12 7.90 -3.80
C VAL A 134 -8.39 8.27 -2.52
N MET A 135 -8.93 7.86 -1.37
CA MET A 135 -8.35 8.12 -0.05
C MET A 135 -7.57 6.89 0.43
N ASP A 136 -6.24 6.98 0.43
CA ASP A 136 -5.37 5.90 0.86
C ASP A 136 -5.18 5.89 2.38
N ASP A 137 -5.20 4.68 2.94
CA ASP A 137 -5.10 4.38 4.38
C ASP A 137 -6.07 5.20 5.25
N GLY A 138 -7.32 5.30 4.79
CA GLY A 138 -8.32 6.19 5.36
C GLY A 138 -9.36 5.53 6.28
N PHE A 139 -9.45 4.22 6.41
CA PHE A 139 -10.56 3.52 7.07
C PHE A 139 -10.76 3.92 8.54
N GLN A 140 -9.70 4.25 9.28
CA GLN A 140 -9.76 4.76 10.65
C GLN A 140 -10.17 6.24 10.71
N HIS A 141 -10.16 6.97 9.57
CA HIS A 141 -10.40 8.41 9.55
C HIS A 141 -11.89 8.75 9.40
N ARG A 142 -12.70 8.42 10.40
CA ARG A 142 -14.18 8.60 10.41
C ARG A 142 -14.65 10.07 10.31
N TYR A 143 -13.76 11.05 10.33
CA TYR A 143 -14.10 12.46 10.08
C TYR A 143 -14.53 12.73 8.63
N VAL A 144 -14.26 11.81 7.70
CA VAL A 144 -14.78 11.81 6.33
C VAL A 144 -15.67 10.61 6.15
N GLU A 145 -16.85 10.81 5.56
CA GLU A 145 -17.75 9.74 5.14
C GLU A 145 -17.51 9.43 3.66
N PRO A 146 -16.77 8.35 3.33
CA PRO A 146 -16.55 7.99 1.94
C PRO A 146 -17.80 7.33 1.35
N LYS A 147 -18.00 7.50 0.03
CA LYS A 147 -19.06 6.80 -0.70
C LYS A 147 -18.81 5.29 -0.70
N ILE A 148 -17.54 4.88 -0.84
CA ILE A 148 -17.15 3.47 -0.89
C ILE A 148 -15.96 3.22 0.03
N ASN A 149 -16.04 2.15 0.84
CA ASN A 149 -14.95 1.64 1.64
C ASN A 149 -14.46 0.29 1.08
N ILE A 150 -13.21 0.21 0.66
CA ILE A 150 -12.49 -1.01 0.30
C ILE A 150 -11.58 -1.37 1.46
N VAL A 151 -11.80 -2.53 2.08
CA VAL A 151 -11.03 -2.99 3.23
C VAL A 151 -10.15 -4.17 2.83
N MET A 152 -8.84 -3.97 2.96
CA MET A 152 -7.82 -4.97 2.66
C MET A 152 -7.66 -5.93 3.84
N ILE A 153 -7.78 -7.23 3.58
CA ILE A 153 -7.66 -8.31 4.56
C ILE A 153 -6.49 -9.21 4.16
N ASP A 154 -5.59 -9.48 5.08
CA ASP A 154 -4.46 -10.39 4.87
C ASP A 154 -4.89 -11.84 5.14
N ALA A 155 -4.96 -12.70 4.12
CA ALA A 155 -5.38 -14.10 4.25
C ALA A 155 -4.48 -14.90 5.20
N THR A 156 -3.21 -14.50 5.35
CA THR A 156 -2.25 -15.18 6.23
C THR A 156 -2.44 -14.84 7.70
N ARG A 157 -3.27 -13.82 8.00
CA ARG A 157 -3.56 -13.34 9.35
C ARG A 157 -5.06 -13.11 9.54
N PRO A 158 -5.85 -14.20 9.76
CA PRO A 158 -7.30 -14.10 9.92
C PRO A 158 -7.67 -13.17 11.07
N VAL A 159 -8.56 -12.22 10.79
CA VAL A 159 -8.98 -11.15 11.72
C VAL A 159 -9.53 -11.69 13.05
N GLN A 160 -10.26 -12.82 12.99
CA GLN A 160 -10.88 -13.45 14.17
C GLN A 160 -9.87 -14.03 15.17
N HIS A 161 -8.64 -14.25 14.73
CA HIS A 161 -7.57 -14.82 15.59
C HIS A 161 -6.53 -13.76 15.98
N ASP A 162 -6.66 -12.55 15.48
CA ASP A 162 -5.73 -11.45 15.78
C ASP A 162 -6.19 -10.66 17.02
N ARG A 163 -5.30 -9.87 17.57
CA ARG A 163 -5.53 -9.06 18.77
C ARG A 163 -5.19 -7.60 18.50
N MET A 164 -5.74 -6.74 19.35
CA MET A 164 -5.42 -5.32 19.31
C MET A 164 -3.96 -5.04 19.60
N LEU A 165 -3.44 -3.98 18.99
CA LEU A 165 -2.12 -3.46 19.32
C LEU A 165 -1.99 -3.20 20.82
N PRO A 166 -0.80 -3.40 21.40
CA PRO A 166 0.45 -3.90 20.81
C PRO A 166 0.62 -5.42 20.87
N VAL A 167 -0.37 -6.20 21.30
CA VAL A 167 -0.28 -7.67 21.45
C VAL A 167 -0.42 -8.37 20.09
N GLY A 168 -1.28 -7.88 19.23
CA GLY A 168 -1.50 -8.33 17.85
C GLY A 168 -1.28 -7.21 16.86
N THR A 169 -1.95 -7.29 15.71
CA THR A 169 -1.81 -6.32 14.61
C THR A 169 -3.07 -5.50 14.36
N LEU A 170 -4.17 -5.75 15.07
CA LEU A 170 -5.40 -4.98 14.93
C LEU A 170 -5.21 -3.54 15.44
N ARG A 171 -5.42 -2.57 14.57
CA ARG A 171 -5.44 -1.13 14.86
C ARG A 171 -6.86 -0.57 14.93
N ASP A 172 -7.85 -1.38 14.55
CA ASP A 172 -9.26 -1.04 14.62
C ASP A 172 -10.09 -2.25 15.05
N LEU A 173 -11.33 -2.03 15.46
CA LEU A 173 -12.21 -3.08 15.94
C LEU A 173 -12.74 -3.93 14.77
N PRO A 174 -12.83 -5.27 14.89
CA PRO A 174 -13.46 -6.12 13.88
C PRO A 174 -14.92 -5.75 13.62
N GLU A 175 -15.63 -5.21 14.62
CA GLU A 175 -17.01 -4.74 14.51
C GLU A 175 -17.14 -3.61 13.48
N GLU A 176 -16.09 -2.79 13.29
CA GLU A 176 -16.09 -1.69 12.31
C GLU A 176 -16.09 -2.17 10.85
N LEU A 177 -15.89 -3.46 10.62
CA LEU A 177 -15.98 -4.07 9.28
C LEU A 177 -17.38 -3.91 8.67
N HIS A 178 -18.43 -3.63 9.47
CA HIS A 178 -19.75 -3.31 8.95
C HIS A 178 -19.76 -2.09 8.00
N ARG A 179 -18.78 -1.18 8.12
CA ARG A 179 -18.65 0.00 7.25
C ARG A 179 -18.02 -0.31 5.88
N ALA A 180 -17.47 -1.51 5.69
CA ALA A 180 -16.89 -1.91 4.42
C ALA A 180 -17.98 -2.14 3.37
N HIS A 181 -17.71 -1.76 2.12
CA HIS A 181 -18.50 -2.14 0.96
C HIS A 181 -17.83 -3.33 0.25
N TYR A 182 -16.52 -3.29 0.16
CA TYR A 182 -15.70 -4.30 -0.49
C TYR A 182 -14.63 -4.81 0.48
N PHE A 183 -14.55 -6.12 0.59
CA PHE A 183 -13.38 -6.79 1.18
C PHE A 183 -12.51 -7.32 0.07
N VAL A 184 -11.24 -6.96 0.09
CA VAL A 184 -10.23 -7.53 -0.78
C VAL A 184 -9.28 -8.36 0.08
N VAL A 185 -9.42 -9.68 -0.01
CA VAL A 185 -8.58 -10.63 0.71
C VAL A 185 -7.32 -10.84 -0.09
N THR A 186 -6.19 -10.40 0.43
CA THR A 186 -4.87 -10.44 -0.23
C THR A 186 -4.02 -11.60 0.27
N LYS A 187 -2.93 -11.89 -0.44
CA LYS A 187 -1.97 -12.96 -0.12
C LYS A 187 -2.62 -14.34 -0.04
N CYS A 188 -3.66 -14.54 -0.81
CA CYS A 188 -4.26 -15.85 -0.95
C CYS A 188 -3.26 -16.84 -1.56
N PRO A 189 -3.24 -18.11 -1.09
CA PRO A 189 -2.42 -19.12 -1.71
C PRO A 189 -2.83 -19.36 -3.17
N GLU A 190 -1.90 -19.83 -3.99
CA GLU A 190 -2.15 -20.10 -5.42
C GLU A 190 -3.34 -21.03 -5.62
N ARG A 191 -3.47 -22.04 -4.78
CA ARG A 191 -4.61 -22.96 -4.75
C ARG A 191 -5.39 -22.79 -3.45
N MET A 192 -6.32 -21.85 -3.45
CA MET A 192 -7.24 -21.65 -2.34
C MET A 192 -8.49 -22.51 -2.52
N ALA A 193 -8.77 -23.41 -1.58
CA ALA A 193 -9.92 -24.29 -1.67
C ALA A 193 -11.25 -23.49 -1.63
N PRO A 194 -12.30 -23.92 -2.36
CA PRO A 194 -13.60 -23.26 -2.34
C PRO A 194 -14.20 -23.15 -0.93
N ILE A 195 -13.94 -24.14 -0.08
CA ILE A 195 -14.42 -24.14 1.32
C ILE A 195 -13.77 -23.01 2.13
N ASP A 196 -12.46 -22.74 1.95
CA ASP A 196 -11.77 -21.69 2.67
C ASP A 196 -12.30 -20.31 2.28
N ARG A 197 -12.57 -20.10 0.98
CA ARG A 197 -13.22 -18.88 0.49
C ARG A 197 -14.62 -18.70 1.07
N ARG A 198 -15.41 -19.77 1.16
CA ARG A 198 -16.74 -19.73 1.76
C ARG A 198 -16.68 -19.39 3.25
N ILE A 199 -15.72 -19.95 3.98
CA ILE A 199 -15.50 -19.64 5.41
C ILE A 199 -15.14 -18.17 5.57
N LEU A 200 -14.19 -17.64 4.80
CA LEU A 200 -13.79 -16.23 4.88
C LEU A 200 -14.95 -15.29 4.53
N ARG A 201 -15.73 -15.58 3.47
CA ARG A 201 -16.93 -14.81 3.15
C ARG A 201 -17.91 -14.76 4.32
N LYS A 202 -18.17 -15.92 4.96
CA LYS A 202 -19.10 -16.01 6.11
C LYS A 202 -18.60 -15.21 7.32
N VAL A 203 -17.29 -15.13 7.52
CA VAL A 203 -16.68 -14.38 8.63
C VAL A 203 -16.66 -12.88 8.37
N LEU A 204 -16.41 -12.46 7.13
CA LEU A 204 -16.23 -11.05 6.76
C LEU A 204 -17.54 -10.34 6.51
N ILE A 205 -18.50 -10.99 5.83
CA ILE A 205 -19.79 -10.37 5.48
C ILE A 205 -20.64 -10.21 6.75
N GLN A 206 -20.91 -8.97 7.12
CA GLN A 206 -21.76 -8.59 8.23
C GLN A 206 -23.09 -7.98 7.77
N VAL A 207 -23.10 -7.42 6.55
CA VAL A 207 -24.25 -6.73 5.93
C VAL A 207 -24.43 -7.20 4.50
N ALA A 208 -25.66 -7.25 4.02
CA ALA A 208 -26.01 -7.86 2.74
C ALA A 208 -25.38 -7.23 1.49
N TYR A 209 -25.07 -5.94 1.54
CA TYR A 209 -24.44 -5.24 0.39
C TYR A 209 -22.94 -5.49 0.24
N GLN A 210 -22.30 -6.09 1.23
CA GLN A 210 -20.85 -6.30 1.23
C GLN A 210 -20.43 -7.38 0.24
N ARG A 211 -19.34 -7.13 -0.47
CA ARG A 211 -18.75 -8.05 -1.45
C ARG A 211 -17.35 -8.47 -1.02
N VAL A 212 -16.96 -9.70 -1.33
CA VAL A 212 -15.65 -10.25 -0.97
C VAL A 212 -14.95 -10.76 -2.22
N TYR A 213 -13.77 -10.23 -2.48
CA TYR A 213 -12.87 -10.62 -3.57
C TYR A 213 -11.58 -11.22 -3.01
N PHE A 214 -11.02 -12.18 -3.71
CA PHE A 214 -9.81 -12.87 -3.32
C PHE A 214 -8.69 -12.54 -4.31
N THR A 215 -7.53 -12.20 -3.77
CA THR A 215 -6.41 -11.74 -4.58
C THR A 215 -5.09 -12.31 -4.07
N ARG A 216 -4.10 -12.31 -4.94
CA ARG A 216 -2.70 -12.61 -4.62
C ARG A 216 -1.82 -11.49 -5.15
N PHE A 217 -0.60 -11.44 -4.68
CA PHE A 217 0.40 -10.59 -5.28
C PHE A 217 1.08 -11.36 -6.40
N GLU A 218 1.20 -10.69 -7.54
CA GLU A 218 2.01 -11.14 -8.66
C GLU A 218 3.18 -10.18 -8.84
N SER A 219 4.37 -10.76 -8.92
CA SER A 219 5.57 -10.00 -9.23
C SER A 219 5.86 -10.09 -10.72
N PHE A 220 6.13 -8.96 -11.33
CA PHE A 220 6.59 -8.89 -12.70
C PHE A 220 8.11 -9.15 -12.81
N MET A 221 8.62 -9.02 -14.03
CA MET A 221 10.06 -8.99 -14.23
C MET A 221 10.65 -7.72 -13.59
N PRO A 222 11.81 -7.81 -12.91
CA PRO A 222 12.48 -6.63 -12.40
C PRO A 222 12.73 -5.62 -13.52
N GLN A 223 12.46 -4.36 -13.23
CA GLN A 223 12.63 -3.24 -14.15
C GLN A 223 13.84 -2.38 -13.72
N PRO A 224 14.63 -1.86 -14.64
CA PRO A 224 15.74 -0.98 -14.29
C PRO A 224 15.21 0.31 -13.67
N LEU A 225 15.81 0.74 -12.56
CA LEU A 225 15.44 2.01 -11.94
C LEU A 225 15.92 3.21 -12.77
N TYR A 226 17.04 3.05 -13.45
CA TYR A 226 17.63 4.05 -14.36
C TYR A 226 17.75 3.45 -15.76
N ALA A 227 16.65 3.49 -16.51
CA ALA A 227 16.54 2.80 -17.80
C ALA A 227 17.61 3.21 -18.82
N GLU A 228 18.02 4.48 -18.81
CA GLU A 228 19.06 5.00 -19.70
C GLU A 228 20.49 4.57 -19.34
N GLU A 229 20.72 4.04 -18.13
CA GLU A 229 22.01 3.55 -17.67
C GLU A 229 22.08 2.00 -17.64
N ALA A 230 20.95 1.33 -17.81
CA ALA A 230 20.85 -0.11 -17.82
C ALA A 230 21.15 -0.70 -19.20
N SER A 231 21.47 -1.98 -19.25
CA SER A 231 21.73 -2.70 -20.52
C SER A 231 20.51 -2.81 -21.45
N GLY A 232 19.31 -2.45 -20.98
CA GLY A 232 18.07 -2.51 -21.75
C GLY A 232 17.48 -3.91 -21.93
N GLU A 233 18.22 -4.97 -21.60
CA GLU A 233 17.73 -6.35 -21.70
C GLU A 233 16.97 -6.77 -20.42
N PRO A 234 15.89 -7.55 -20.56
CA PRO A 234 15.21 -8.18 -19.42
C PRO A 234 16.18 -9.06 -18.62
N LEU A 235 16.02 -9.10 -17.29
CA LEU A 235 16.81 -9.98 -16.46
C LEU A 235 16.55 -11.44 -16.84
N ALA A 236 17.59 -12.15 -17.29
CA ALA A 236 17.50 -13.58 -17.59
C ALA A 236 17.25 -14.39 -16.30
N GLN A 237 16.49 -15.48 -16.43
CA GLN A 237 16.33 -16.43 -15.32
C GLN A 237 17.67 -17.01 -14.89
N GLY A 238 17.81 -17.26 -13.58
CA GLY A 238 19.03 -17.79 -13.00
C GLY A 238 20.16 -16.77 -12.86
N ARG A 239 19.98 -15.51 -13.31
CA ARG A 239 21.01 -14.48 -13.14
C ARG A 239 21.28 -14.23 -11.65
N PRO A 240 22.55 -14.06 -11.25
CA PRO A 240 22.87 -13.71 -9.87
C PRO A 240 22.30 -12.34 -9.50
N VAL A 241 21.62 -12.27 -8.34
CA VAL A 241 21.00 -11.05 -7.84
C VAL A 241 21.37 -10.78 -6.38
N ILE A 242 21.51 -9.52 -6.04
CA ILE A 242 21.65 -9.02 -4.67
C ILE A 242 20.27 -8.48 -4.27
N ALA A 243 19.64 -9.11 -3.28
CA ALA A 243 18.35 -8.67 -2.78
C ALA A 243 18.53 -7.51 -1.80
N LEU A 244 17.98 -6.32 -2.14
CA LEU A 244 17.98 -5.13 -1.29
C LEU A 244 16.58 -4.83 -0.81
N SER A 245 16.36 -4.69 0.51
CA SER A 245 15.05 -4.35 1.04
C SER A 245 15.12 -3.55 2.33
N GLY A 246 14.29 -2.50 2.43
CA GLY A 246 14.03 -1.69 3.63
C GLY A 246 12.53 -1.66 3.93
N ILE A 247 11.92 -2.85 4.05
CA ILE A 247 10.49 -3.07 4.32
C ILE A 247 10.28 -3.94 5.55
N GLY A 248 9.12 -3.82 6.20
CA GLY A 248 8.82 -4.51 7.47
C GLY A 248 8.82 -6.04 7.42
N ASN A 249 8.60 -6.66 6.25
CA ASN A 249 8.71 -8.11 6.06
C ASN A 249 9.37 -8.44 4.73
N PRO A 250 10.70 -8.63 4.69
CA PRO A 250 11.46 -8.89 3.47
C PRO A 250 11.34 -10.34 2.96
N LYS A 251 10.91 -11.30 3.79
CA LYS A 251 10.91 -12.72 3.45
C LYS A 251 10.16 -13.07 2.15
N PRO A 252 8.92 -12.58 1.93
CA PRO A 252 8.21 -12.88 0.68
C PRO A 252 8.93 -12.33 -0.56
N PHE A 253 9.51 -11.13 -0.46
CA PHE A 253 10.28 -10.52 -1.53
C PHE A 253 11.51 -11.36 -1.91
N VAL A 254 12.31 -11.76 -0.92
CA VAL A 254 13.49 -12.60 -1.14
C VAL A 254 13.11 -13.96 -1.70
N GLN A 255 12.01 -14.56 -1.20
CA GLN A 255 11.52 -15.84 -1.69
C GLN A 255 11.11 -15.74 -3.17
N THR A 256 10.39 -14.71 -3.56
CA THR A 256 10.01 -14.45 -4.96
C THR A 256 11.24 -14.32 -5.87
N LEU A 257 12.30 -13.66 -5.38
CA LEU A 257 13.53 -13.59 -6.16
C LEU A 257 14.20 -14.97 -6.32
N ARG A 258 14.23 -15.78 -5.27
CA ARG A 258 14.82 -17.14 -5.31
C ARG A 258 14.09 -18.11 -6.24
N GLU A 259 12.82 -17.87 -6.55
CA GLU A 259 12.06 -18.70 -7.50
C GLU A 259 12.53 -18.53 -8.94
N ARG A 260 13.17 -17.39 -9.27
CA ARG A 260 13.54 -17.04 -10.64
C ARG A 260 15.01 -16.73 -10.84
N TYR A 261 15.73 -16.36 -9.78
CA TYR A 261 17.09 -15.85 -9.79
C TYR A 261 17.97 -16.52 -8.74
N GLU A 262 19.28 -16.46 -8.93
CA GLU A 262 20.25 -16.88 -7.92
C GLU A 262 20.50 -15.72 -6.94
N VAL A 263 19.94 -15.76 -5.74
CA VAL A 263 20.17 -14.74 -4.71
C VAL A 263 21.53 -14.99 -4.05
N VAL A 264 22.56 -14.27 -4.53
CA VAL A 264 23.96 -14.42 -4.08
C VAL A 264 24.29 -13.62 -2.82
N ALA A 265 23.49 -12.58 -2.51
CA ALA A 265 23.61 -11.78 -1.30
C ALA A 265 22.29 -11.11 -0.93
N GLU A 266 22.11 -10.80 0.36
CA GLU A 266 20.97 -10.07 0.88
C GLU A 266 21.45 -8.88 1.71
N MET A 267 20.84 -7.70 1.47
CA MET A 267 21.01 -6.51 2.29
C MET A 267 19.63 -6.07 2.80
N THR A 268 19.30 -6.49 4.02
CA THR A 268 18.04 -6.15 4.68
C THR A 268 18.26 -5.00 5.65
N LEU A 269 17.44 -3.95 5.50
CA LEU A 269 17.47 -2.73 6.29
C LEU A 269 16.13 -2.56 7.01
N ASP A 270 16.08 -1.64 7.98
CA ASP A 270 14.85 -1.34 8.72
C ASP A 270 13.73 -0.82 7.81
N ASP A 271 12.47 -1.02 8.19
CA ASP A 271 11.33 -0.45 7.48
C ASP A 271 11.45 1.08 7.42
N HIS A 272 11.08 1.66 6.28
CA HIS A 272 11.26 3.09 5.99
C HIS A 272 12.71 3.60 6.09
N HIS A 273 13.69 2.72 5.85
CA HIS A 273 15.10 3.09 5.88
C HIS A 273 15.41 4.28 4.98
N VAL A 274 16.31 5.13 5.47
CA VAL A 274 16.83 6.29 4.73
C VAL A 274 18.18 5.92 4.15
N TYR A 275 18.23 5.68 2.85
CA TYR A 275 19.46 5.33 2.16
C TYR A 275 20.53 6.42 2.26
N LYS A 276 21.73 6.03 2.67
CA LYS A 276 22.91 6.88 2.84
C LYS A 276 24.00 6.47 1.87
N VAL A 277 24.99 7.34 1.69
CA VAL A 277 26.16 7.06 0.86
C VAL A 277 26.87 5.77 1.28
N ARG A 278 26.95 5.49 2.59
CA ARG A 278 27.54 4.25 3.11
C ARG A 278 26.82 2.99 2.60
N ASP A 279 25.48 3.06 2.47
CA ASP A 279 24.67 1.93 2.02
C ASP A 279 24.92 1.69 0.53
N MET A 280 25.06 2.76 -0.26
CA MET A 280 25.43 2.70 -1.69
C MET A 280 26.85 2.15 -1.91
N ASN A 281 27.78 2.52 -1.06
CA ASN A 281 29.15 1.98 -1.11
C ASN A 281 29.17 0.49 -0.74
N ALA A 282 28.35 0.06 0.23
CA ALA A 282 28.22 -1.36 0.54
C ALA A 282 27.63 -2.16 -0.62
N LEU A 283 26.64 -1.61 -1.34
CA LEU A 283 26.09 -2.22 -2.55
C LEU A 283 27.13 -2.30 -3.68
N ALA A 284 27.95 -1.26 -3.86
CA ALA A 284 29.04 -1.28 -4.83
C ALA A 284 30.08 -2.37 -4.52
N ALA A 285 30.43 -2.54 -3.24
CA ALA A 285 31.34 -3.62 -2.80
C ALA A 285 30.73 -5.01 -3.00
N LEU A 286 29.42 -5.19 -2.81
CA LEU A 286 28.72 -6.46 -3.11
C LEU A 286 28.75 -6.77 -4.61
N LEU A 287 28.56 -5.77 -5.49
CA LEU A 287 28.68 -5.93 -6.93
C LEU A 287 30.13 -6.28 -7.37
N GLU A 288 31.14 -5.85 -6.62
CA GLU A 288 32.55 -6.24 -6.85
C GLU A 288 32.78 -7.67 -6.46
N LYS A 289 32.25 -8.10 -5.33
CA LYS A 289 32.37 -9.46 -4.80
C LYS A 289 31.63 -10.49 -5.66
N HIS A 290 30.53 -10.09 -6.33
CA HIS A 290 29.68 -10.95 -7.13
C HIS A 290 29.62 -10.45 -8.59
N PRO A 291 30.65 -10.73 -9.43
CA PRO A 291 30.68 -10.29 -10.83
C PRO A 291 29.47 -10.81 -11.61
N GLY A 292 28.84 -9.94 -12.39
CA GLY A 292 27.64 -10.27 -13.19
C GLY A 292 26.31 -10.17 -12.42
N ALA A 293 26.35 -9.97 -11.10
CA ALA A 293 25.13 -9.75 -10.30
C ALA A 293 24.52 -8.36 -10.56
N VAL A 294 23.22 -8.28 -10.38
CA VAL A 294 22.46 -7.02 -10.31
C VAL A 294 21.80 -6.88 -8.95
N ILE A 295 21.48 -5.64 -8.56
CA ILE A 295 20.73 -5.34 -7.35
C ILE A 295 19.24 -5.32 -7.72
N VAL A 296 18.42 -6.07 -6.98
CA VAL A 296 16.96 -5.98 -7.11
C VAL A 296 16.40 -5.50 -5.77
N THR A 297 15.61 -4.42 -5.82
CA THR A 297 14.97 -3.84 -4.66
C THR A 297 13.45 -3.85 -4.78
N THR A 298 12.74 -3.44 -3.71
CA THR A 298 11.29 -3.27 -3.76
C THR A 298 10.92 -1.95 -4.44
N GLU A 299 9.71 -1.86 -5.01
CA GLU A 299 9.20 -0.62 -5.61
C GLU A 299 9.16 0.53 -4.60
N LYS A 300 8.75 0.24 -3.34
CA LYS A 300 8.75 1.19 -2.22
C LYS A 300 10.15 1.73 -1.89
N ASP A 301 11.18 0.92 -1.99
CA ASP A 301 12.55 1.35 -1.75
C ASP A 301 13.15 2.11 -2.93
N ALA A 302 12.79 1.73 -4.16
CA ALA A 302 13.22 2.40 -5.39
C ALA A 302 12.91 3.91 -5.37
N VAL A 303 11.73 4.29 -4.89
CA VAL A 303 11.30 5.69 -4.78
C VAL A 303 12.22 6.53 -3.90
N LYS A 304 12.89 5.91 -2.92
CA LYS A 304 13.84 6.59 -2.02
C LYS A 304 15.21 6.83 -2.67
N MET A 305 15.47 6.20 -3.81
CA MET A 305 16.75 6.23 -4.53
C MET A 305 16.69 7.09 -5.79
N THR A 306 15.97 8.22 -5.75
CA THR A 306 15.84 9.14 -6.89
C THR A 306 17.00 10.12 -7.05
N ASN A 307 17.79 10.35 -5.99
CA ASN A 307 18.92 11.28 -6.06
C ASN A 307 20.18 10.61 -6.66
N ARG A 308 20.29 10.65 -7.99
CA ARG A 308 21.37 10.06 -8.78
C ARG A 308 22.78 10.46 -8.32
N ALA A 309 22.97 11.72 -7.89
CA ALA A 309 24.28 12.23 -7.49
C ALA A 309 24.90 11.51 -6.28
N LYS A 310 24.04 10.85 -5.47
CA LYS A 310 24.47 10.11 -4.28
C LYS A 310 24.68 8.62 -4.52
N ILE A 311 24.42 8.13 -5.73
CA ILE A 311 24.48 6.72 -6.08
C ILE A 311 25.63 6.51 -7.08
N PRO A 312 26.63 5.65 -6.79
CA PRO A 312 27.72 5.34 -7.71
C PRO A 312 27.20 4.83 -9.07
N ALA A 313 27.83 5.21 -10.16
CA ALA A 313 27.41 4.82 -11.51
C ALA A 313 27.25 3.30 -11.66
N ARG A 314 28.19 2.52 -11.08
CA ARG A 314 28.15 1.05 -11.08
C ARG A 314 26.89 0.51 -10.38
N VAL A 315 26.39 1.16 -9.33
CA VAL A 315 25.14 0.78 -8.66
C VAL A 315 23.97 1.15 -9.55
N ARG A 316 23.93 2.36 -10.11
CA ARG A 316 22.83 2.83 -10.97
C ARG A 316 22.59 1.93 -12.18
N SER A 317 23.67 1.54 -12.89
CA SER A 317 23.58 0.69 -14.08
C SER A 317 23.15 -0.75 -13.77
N ASN A 318 23.20 -1.18 -12.50
CA ASN A 318 22.82 -2.51 -12.05
C ASN A 318 21.66 -2.52 -11.02
N LEU A 319 20.92 -1.42 -10.89
CA LEU A 319 19.83 -1.29 -9.92
C LEU A 319 18.47 -1.46 -10.60
N TYR A 320 17.76 -2.48 -10.15
CA TYR A 320 16.43 -2.86 -10.61
C TYR A 320 15.45 -2.85 -9.43
N TYR A 321 14.19 -2.67 -9.72
CA TYR A 321 13.12 -2.87 -8.74
C TYR A 321 12.14 -3.92 -9.24
N LEU A 322 11.50 -4.62 -8.29
CA LEU A 322 10.51 -5.64 -8.56
C LEU A 322 9.10 -5.02 -8.42
N PRO A 323 8.38 -4.77 -9.54
CA PRO A 323 6.99 -4.32 -9.48
C PRO A 323 6.09 -5.41 -8.89
N ILE A 324 5.11 -5.01 -8.09
CA ILE A 324 4.11 -5.90 -7.50
C ILE A 324 2.73 -5.40 -7.89
N ASN A 325 1.92 -6.29 -8.47
CA ASN A 325 0.51 -6.02 -8.74
C ASN A 325 -0.40 -6.96 -7.95
N ILE A 326 -1.66 -6.58 -7.87
CA ILE A 326 -2.73 -7.43 -7.35
C ILE A 326 -3.34 -8.19 -8.52
N SER A 327 -3.38 -9.51 -8.41
CA SER A 327 -4.10 -10.40 -9.32
C SER A 327 -5.30 -11.00 -8.61
N PHE A 328 -6.45 -10.93 -9.25
CA PHE A 328 -7.69 -11.50 -8.72
C PHE A 328 -7.75 -12.98 -9.02
N ILE A 329 -8.30 -13.74 -8.08
CA ILE A 329 -8.59 -15.17 -8.30
C ILE A 329 -9.91 -15.27 -9.06
N GLU A 330 -10.00 -16.22 -10.01
CA GLU A 330 -11.21 -16.51 -10.80
C GLU A 330 -11.67 -15.35 -11.72
N ASP A 331 -10.74 -14.65 -12.37
CA ASP A 331 -11.01 -13.57 -13.34
C ASP A 331 -11.99 -12.48 -12.84
N SER A 332 -12.05 -12.31 -11.51
CA SER A 332 -13.00 -11.39 -10.87
C SER A 332 -12.54 -9.91 -10.87
N ALA A 333 -11.42 -9.59 -11.52
CA ALA A 333 -10.92 -8.21 -11.60
C ALA A 333 -11.90 -7.29 -12.35
N THR A 334 -12.39 -7.73 -13.51
CA THR A 334 -13.34 -6.96 -14.30
C THR A 334 -14.65 -6.74 -13.55
N ASP A 335 -15.19 -7.79 -12.91
CA ASP A 335 -16.41 -7.69 -12.09
C ASP A 335 -16.21 -6.70 -10.92
N PHE A 336 -15.07 -6.78 -10.23
CA PHE A 336 -14.74 -5.85 -9.14
C PHE A 336 -14.71 -4.40 -9.62
N LEU A 337 -13.98 -4.13 -10.70
CA LEU A 337 -13.76 -2.76 -11.19
C LEU A 337 -15.04 -2.17 -11.79
N GLN A 338 -15.83 -2.95 -12.54
CA GLN A 338 -17.11 -2.51 -13.08
C GLN A 338 -18.13 -2.20 -11.97
N LYS A 339 -18.25 -3.06 -10.96
CA LYS A 339 -19.13 -2.79 -9.82
C LYS A 339 -18.67 -1.61 -8.98
N LEU A 340 -17.36 -1.42 -8.85
CA LEU A 340 -16.82 -0.26 -8.16
C LEU A 340 -17.20 1.03 -8.89
N GLU A 341 -17.13 1.04 -10.22
CA GLU A 341 -17.54 2.18 -11.05
C GLU A 341 -19.06 2.43 -10.96
N GLU A 342 -19.89 1.38 -11.07
CA GLU A 342 -21.34 1.48 -10.90
C GLU A 342 -21.70 2.11 -9.54
N ASP A 343 -21.07 1.65 -8.45
CA ASP A 343 -21.30 2.17 -7.12
C ASP A 343 -20.77 3.62 -6.96
N VAL A 344 -19.71 4.02 -7.69
CA VAL A 344 -19.23 5.41 -7.74
C VAL A 344 -20.24 6.31 -8.42
N ARG A 345 -20.84 5.88 -9.54
CA ARG A 345 -21.87 6.65 -10.26
C ARG A 345 -23.18 6.75 -9.47
N GLY A 346 -23.48 5.79 -8.62
CA GLY A 346 -24.68 5.80 -7.78
C GLY A 346 -25.94 5.28 -8.46
N ASN A 347 -25.80 4.35 -9.39
CA ASN A 347 -26.89 3.59 -10.00
C ASN A 347 -27.24 2.35 -9.17
#